data_ae31d3ef08726805f768319f6917d6dd
#
_entry.id   ae31d3ef08726805f768319f6917d6dd
#
_cell.length_a   1.000
_cell.length_b   1.000
_cell.length_c   1.000
_cell.angle_alpha   90.00
_cell.angle_beta   90.00
_cell.angle_gamma   90.00
#
_symmetry.space_group_name_H-M   'P 1'
#
loop_
_entity.id
_entity.type
_entity.pdbx_description
1 polymer ?
#
loop_
_entity_poly.entity_id
_entity_poly.type
_entity_poly.pdbx_seq_one_letter_code
_entity_poly.pdbx_strand_id
1 'polypeptide(L)'
;MRANEDIARVDCEAGIIATLFYHPDYSFYSEDLLPNHFTNIENRYIYQAICSLARKDITQIDPYIIIQELETNEATRHLSSEITPEQLYTIVDNTETLVRNTVEGYQLLTKAVKDAAFRRDTFQQLRECQQLCLQKSSDNIEQRIYQLLDDVMMEFSAANDVPP
;
A
#
# COMPACT_ATOMS: atom_id res chain seq x y z
N MET A 1 14.65 -11.46 -12.50
CA MET A 1 14.64 -10.30 -11.58
C MET A 1 13.19 -9.97 -11.26
N ARG A 2 12.82 -10.10 -10.01
CA ARG A 2 11.46 -9.83 -9.54
C ARG A 2 11.39 -8.37 -9.07
N ALA A 3 11.16 -7.45 -10.00
CA ALA A 3 11.13 -6.01 -9.73
C ALA A 3 10.22 -5.60 -8.55
N ASN A 4 9.18 -6.37 -8.30
CA ASN A 4 8.28 -6.12 -7.16
C ASN A 4 8.95 -6.36 -5.81
N GLU A 5 9.90 -7.30 -5.72
CA GLU A 5 10.65 -7.57 -4.49
C GLU A 5 11.75 -6.53 -4.27
N ASP A 6 12.39 -6.08 -5.37
CA ASP A 6 13.49 -5.12 -5.31
C ASP A 6 13.02 -3.68 -4.99
N ILE A 7 11.75 -3.34 -5.28
CA ILE A 7 11.16 -2.01 -5.05
C ILE A 7 10.11 -2.07 -3.93
N ALA A 8 10.04 -3.15 -3.18
CA ALA A 8 9.12 -3.27 -2.06
C ALA A 8 9.66 -2.55 -0.81
N ARG A 9 8.75 -1.95 -0.04
CA ARG A 9 9.04 -1.35 1.26
C ARG A 9 8.18 -1.99 2.34
N VAL A 10 8.34 -3.31 2.47
CA VAL A 10 7.60 -4.13 3.46
C VAL A 10 7.87 -3.66 4.89
N ASP A 11 9.06 -3.14 5.17
CA ASP A 11 9.41 -2.48 6.41
C ASP A 11 8.51 -1.27 6.73
N CYS A 12 8.28 -0.42 5.72
CA CYS A 12 7.39 0.74 5.84
C CYS A 12 5.91 0.32 5.92
N GLU A 13 5.51 -0.71 5.17
CA GLU A 13 4.17 -1.30 5.25
C GLU A 13 3.85 -1.79 6.66
N ALA A 14 4.77 -2.53 7.28
CA ALA A 14 4.65 -2.97 8.66
C ALA A 14 4.62 -1.80 9.65
N GLY A 15 5.42 -0.76 9.40
CA GLY A 15 5.43 0.47 10.19
C GLY A 15 4.09 1.22 10.16
N ILE A 16 3.43 1.27 9.00
CA ILE A 16 2.09 1.84 8.85
C ILE A 16 1.09 1.06 9.71
N ILE A 17 1.09 -0.26 9.62
CA ILE A 17 0.19 -1.12 10.40
C ILE A 17 0.43 -0.93 11.89
N ALA A 18 1.68 -0.95 12.34
CA ALA A 18 2.02 -0.76 13.74
C ALA A 18 1.58 0.61 14.27
N THR A 19 1.70 1.66 13.45
CA THR A 19 1.23 2.99 13.81
C THR A 19 -0.29 3.03 13.94
N LEU A 20 -1.00 2.50 12.94
CA LEU A 20 -2.46 2.47 12.92
C LEU A 20 -3.05 1.56 14.00
N PHE A 21 -2.30 0.59 14.46
CA PHE A 21 -2.73 -0.26 15.59
C PHE A 21 -2.94 0.56 16.86
N TYR A 22 -2.09 1.56 17.11
CA TYR A 22 -2.18 2.46 18.26
C TYR A 22 -2.97 3.74 17.96
N HIS A 23 -2.97 4.19 16.70
CA HIS A 23 -3.57 5.44 16.25
C HIS A 23 -4.39 5.21 14.98
N PRO A 24 -5.55 4.52 15.06
CA PRO A 24 -6.37 4.22 13.86
C PRO A 24 -6.83 5.48 13.13
N ASP A 25 -7.02 6.58 13.86
CA ASP A 25 -7.41 7.90 13.34
C ASP A 25 -6.36 8.49 12.39
N TYR A 26 -5.08 8.06 12.45
CA TYR A 26 -4.07 8.51 11.50
C TYR A 26 -4.37 8.07 10.06
N SER A 27 -5.20 7.06 9.86
CA SER A 27 -5.64 6.65 8.52
C SER A 27 -6.30 7.80 7.74
N PHE A 28 -6.91 8.76 8.42
CA PHE A 28 -7.49 9.95 7.78
C PHE A 28 -6.46 10.94 7.20
N TYR A 29 -5.19 10.81 7.59
CA TYR A 29 -4.09 11.60 6.99
C TYR A 29 -3.48 10.95 5.75
N SER A 30 -4.00 9.80 5.30
CA SER A 30 -3.48 9.03 4.17
C SER A 30 -4.60 8.44 3.30
N GLU A 31 -5.62 9.22 3.01
CA GLU A 31 -6.76 8.78 2.17
C GLU A 31 -6.34 8.34 0.76
N ASP A 32 -5.22 8.87 0.27
CA ASP A 32 -4.62 8.54 -1.01
C ASP A 32 -3.72 7.28 -0.97
N LEU A 33 -3.46 6.73 0.21
CA LEU A 33 -2.79 5.44 0.34
C LEU A 33 -3.80 4.31 0.15
N LEU A 34 -3.70 3.65 -1.00
CA LEU A 34 -4.62 2.58 -1.37
C LEU A 34 -4.07 1.20 -0.95
N PRO A 35 -4.93 0.21 -0.69
CA PRO A 35 -4.48 -1.15 -0.34
C PRO A 35 -3.56 -1.77 -1.39
N ASN A 36 -3.76 -1.49 -2.69
CA ASN A 36 -2.92 -2.01 -3.77
C ASN A 36 -1.50 -1.42 -3.82
N HIS A 37 -1.21 -0.37 -3.05
CA HIS A 37 0.16 0.13 -2.88
C HIS A 37 1.03 -0.81 -2.04
N PHE A 38 0.41 -1.67 -1.22
CA PHE A 38 1.09 -2.67 -0.41
C PHE A 38 1.51 -3.88 -1.26
N THR A 39 2.72 -4.34 -1.08
CA THR A 39 3.25 -5.54 -1.75
C THR A 39 2.97 -6.81 -0.97
N ASN A 40 3.03 -6.75 0.35
CA ASN A 40 2.68 -7.87 1.20
C ASN A 40 1.16 -7.97 1.32
N ILE A 41 0.62 -9.13 0.96
CA ILE A 41 -0.83 -9.37 0.93
C ILE A 41 -1.46 -9.27 2.32
N GLU A 42 -0.81 -9.81 3.33
CA GLU A 42 -1.32 -9.74 4.71
C GLU A 42 -1.37 -8.29 5.19
N ASN A 43 -0.29 -7.52 4.99
CA ASN A 43 -0.22 -6.11 5.33
C ASN A 43 -1.32 -5.30 4.62
N ARG A 44 -1.56 -5.59 3.34
CA ARG A 44 -2.61 -4.95 2.53
C ARG A 44 -3.98 -5.08 3.18
N TYR A 45 -4.36 -6.28 3.56
CA TYR A 45 -5.69 -6.54 4.10
C TYR A 45 -5.83 -6.12 5.55
N ILE A 46 -4.77 -6.23 6.36
CA ILE A 46 -4.73 -5.68 7.72
C ILE A 46 -4.93 -4.17 7.67
N TYR A 47 -4.22 -3.47 6.78
CA TYR A 47 -4.40 -2.03 6.56
C TYR A 47 -5.85 -1.69 6.20
N GLN A 48 -6.43 -2.43 5.26
CA GLN A 48 -7.83 -2.23 4.85
C GLN A 48 -8.81 -2.44 6.01
N ALA A 49 -8.60 -3.46 6.82
CA ALA A 49 -9.42 -3.75 7.99
C ALA A 49 -9.34 -2.61 9.02
N ILE A 50 -8.13 -2.13 9.34
CA ILE A 50 -7.95 -1.03 10.28
C ILE A 50 -8.61 0.26 9.77
N CYS A 51 -8.46 0.60 8.49
CA CYS A 51 -9.14 1.76 7.90
C CYS A 51 -10.68 1.61 7.95
N SER A 52 -11.21 0.42 7.76
CA SER A 52 -12.64 0.15 7.89
C SER A 52 -13.13 0.36 9.33
N LEU A 53 -12.37 -0.14 10.30
CA LEU A 53 -12.67 0.05 11.73
C LEU A 53 -12.64 1.54 12.13
N ALA A 54 -11.63 2.28 11.67
CA ALA A 54 -11.53 3.72 11.91
C ALA A 54 -12.74 4.50 11.37
N ARG A 55 -13.24 4.15 10.17
CA ARG A 55 -14.45 4.74 9.59
C ARG A 55 -15.72 4.41 10.37
N LYS A 56 -15.72 3.36 11.17
CA LYS A 56 -16.80 2.99 12.09
C LYS A 56 -16.63 3.61 13.47
N ASP A 57 -15.71 4.57 13.62
CA ASP A 57 -15.35 5.21 14.89
C ASP A 57 -14.84 4.25 15.98
N ILE A 58 -14.30 3.10 15.57
CA ILE A 58 -13.66 2.15 16.46
C ILE A 58 -12.20 2.58 16.65
N THR A 59 -11.90 3.15 17.81
CA THR A 59 -10.59 3.73 18.13
C THR A 59 -9.69 2.82 18.95
N GLN A 60 -10.26 1.80 19.59
CA GLN A 60 -9.49 0.79 20.33
C GLN A 60 -9.47 -0.48 19.51
N ILE A 61 -8.30 -0.80 18.97
CA ILE A 61 -8.08 -1.93 18.09
C ILE A 61 -7.18 -2.93 18.81
N ASP A 62 -7.56 -4.19 18.73
CA ASP A 62 -6.74 -5.34 19.11
C ASP A 62 -6.71 -6.35 17.96
N PRO A 63 -5.82 -7.36 18.00
CA PRO A 63 -5.74 -8.36 16.94
C PRO A 63 -7.05 -9.11 16.68
N TYR A 64 -7.85 -9.37 17.71
CA TYR A 64 -9.11 -10.11 17.56
C TYR A 64 -10.16 -9.29 16.80
N ILE A 65 -10.22 -7.98 17.05
CA ILE A 65 -11.11 -7.05 16.35
C ILE A 65 -10.72 -6.96 14.86
N ILE A 66 -9.41 -6.92 14.55
CA ILE A 66 -8.92 -6.91 13.16
C ILE A 66 -9.31 -8.21 12.45
N ILE A 67 -9.09 -9.37 13.08
CA ILE A 67 -9.45 -10.67 12.51
C ILE A 67 -10.97 -10.75 12.28
N GLN A 68 -11.76 -10.29 13.23
CA GLN A 68 -13.22 -10.24 13.09
C GLN A 68 -13.66 -9.35 11.92
N GLU A 69 -13.01 -8.20 11.73
CA GLU A 69 -13.29 -7.34 10.58
C GLU A 69 -12.96 -8.01 9.25
N LEU A 70 -11.85 -8.77 9.19
CA LEU A 70 -11.50 -9.57 8.02
C LEU A 70 -12.55 -10.66 7.71
N GLU A 71 -13.16 -11.25 8.73
CA GLU A 71 -14.22 -12.26 8.57
C GLU A 71 -15.51 -11.68 7.98
N THR A 72 -15.82 -10.42 8.25
CA THR A 72 -17.05 -9.78 7.78
C THR A 72 -17.07 -9.51 6.28
N ASN A 73 -15.88 -9.41 5.65
CA ASN A 73 -15.74 -9.14 4.23
C ASN A 73 -15.46 -10.46 3.47
N GLU A 74 -16.30 -10.79 2.49
CA GLU A 74 -16.14 -12.01 1.69
C GLU A 74 -14.78 -12.12 1.01
N ALA A 75 -14.24 -10.99 0.55
CA ALA A 75 -12.94 -10.95 -0.13
C ALA A 75 -11.76 -11.29 0.80
N THR A 76 -11.89 -11.05 2.10
CA THR A 76 -10.82 -11.21 3.09
C THR A 76 -11.05 -12.37 4.06
N ARG A 77 -12.24 -12.97 4.04
CA ARG A 77 -12.63 -14.05 4.97
C ARG A 77 -11.64 -15.23 5.02
N HIS A 78 -11.07 -15.59 3.87
CA HIS A 78 -10.07 -16.66 3.81
C HIS A 78 -8.80 -16.33 4.61
N LEU A 79 -8.43 -15.04 4.71
CA LEU A 79 -7.25 -14.59 5.44
C LEU A 79 -7.46 -14.56 6.95
N SER A 80 -8.71 -14.46 7.42
CA SER A 80 -9.00 -14.48 8.86
C SER A 80 -8.58 -15.79 9.54
N SER A 81 -8.51 -16.88 8.77
CA SER A 81 -8.03 -18.18 9.25
C SER A 81 -6.50 -18.33 9.15
N GLU A 82 -5.84 -17.50 8.35
CA GLU A 82 -4.39 -17.55 8.11
C GLU A 82 -3.62 -16.57 9.01
N ILE A 83 -4.23 -15.43 9.34
CA ILE A 83 -3.64 -14.40 10.18
C ILE A 83 -3.95 -14.69 11.65
N THR A 84 -2.92 -14.93 12.45
CA THR A 84 -3.05 -15.17 13.87
C THR A 84 -2.84 -13.91 14.71
N PRO A 85 -3.42 -13.82 15.92
CA PRO A 85 -3.15 -12.71 16.83
C PRO A 85 -1.65 -12.52 17.12
N GLU A 86 -0.89 -13.61 17.21
CA GLU A 86 0.54 -13.59 17.47
C GLU A 86 1.32 -12.95 16.32
N GLN A 87 0.92 -13.19 15.07
CA GLN A 87 1.52 -12.55 13.91
C GLN A 87 1.27 -11.05 13.92
N LEU A 88 0.06 -10.61 14.25
CA LEU A 88 -0.26 -9.18 14.39
C LEU A 88 0.55 -8.51 15.49
N TYR A 89 0.67 -9.14 16.67
CA TYR A 89 1.55 -8.62 17.72
C TYR A 89 3.02 -8.55 17.28
N THR A 90 3.50 -9.55 16.54
CA THR A 90 4.85 -9.57 16.01
C THR A 90 5.12 -8.38 15.06
N ILE A 91 4.18 -8.05 14.18
CA ILE A 91 4.28 -6.88 13.29
C ILE A 91 4.39 -5.61 14.13
N VAL A 92 3.56 -5.47 15.15
CA VAL A 92 3.53 -4.28 16.02
C VAL A 92 4.80 -4.16 16.85
N ASP A 93 5.27 -5.24 17.45
CA ASP A 93 6.40 -5.25 18.38
C ASP A 93 7.76 -5.09 17.71
N ASN A 94 7.90 -5.60 16.47
CA ASN A 94 9.14 -5.51 15.71
C ASN A 94 9.36 -4.15 15.02
N THR A 95 8.40 -3.25 15.10
CA THR A 95 8.50 -1.94 14.46
C THR A 95 9.10 -0.91 15.42
N GLU A 96 10.08 -0.14 14.93
CA GLU A 96 10.70 0.92 15.73
C GLU A 96 9.68 1.95 16.21
N THR A 97 9.71 2.22 17.50
CA THR A 97 8.71 3.03 18.20
C THR A 97 8.73 4.52 17.86
N LEU A 98 9.90 5.06 17.49
CA LEU A 98 10.08 6.51 17.33
C LEU A 98 9.30 7.11 16.15
N VAL A 99 9.10 6.35 15.08
CA VAL A 99 8.44 6.85 13.86
C VAL A 99 6.92 6.71 13.94
N ARG A 100 6.42 5.70 14.65
CA ARG A 100 4.98 5.36 14.70
C ARG A 100 4.14 6.24 15.62
N ASN A 101 4.74 7.02 16.50
CA ASN A 101 4.01 7.79 17.51
C ASN A 101 3.69 9.22 17.10
N THR A 102 3.99 9.61 15.85
CA THR A 102 3.72 10.95 15.35
C THR A 102 3.03 10.91 13.99
N VAL A 103 2.20 11.92 13.72
CA VAL A 103 1.56 12.09 12.41
C VAL A 103 2.61 12.25 11.32
N GLU A 104 3.65 13.04 11.58
CA GLU A 104 4.74 13.26 10.63
C GLU A 104 5.49 11.97 10.30
N GLY A 105 5.77 11.14 11.31
CA GLY A 105 6.38 9.82 11.12
C GLY A 105 5.51 8.90 10.29
N TYR A 106 4.21 8.87 10.57
CA TYR A 106 3.24 8.12 9.77
C TYR A 106 3.20 8.58 8.31
N GLN A 107 3.17 9.90 8.07
CA GLN A 107 3.19 10.46 6.73
C GLN A 107 4.47 10.13 5.95
N LEU A 108 5.64 10.06 6.63
CA LEU A 108 6.88 9.60 6.00
C LEU A 108 6.78 8.13 5.55
N LEU A 109 6.21 7.26 6.37
CA LEU A 109 6.01 5.85 6.00
C LEU A 109 5.05 5.71 4.82
N THR A 110 3.92 6.42 4.83
CA THR A 110 2.95 6.38 3.73
C THR A 110 3.53 6.90 2.43
N LYS A 111 4.33 7.98 2.49
CA LYS A 111 5.04 8.51 1.32
C LYS A 111 6.01 7.49 0.75
N ALA A 112 6.77 6.77 1.59
CA ALA A 112 7.70 5.75 1.14
C ALA A 112 7.00 4.59 0.43
N VAL A 113 5.84 4.16 0.93
CA VAL A 113 5.04 3.09 0.30
C VAL A 113 4.43 3.56 -1.03
N LYS A 114 3.89 4.78 -1.09
CA LYS A 114 3.38 5.37 -2.33
C LYS A 114 4.47 5.54 -3.39
N ASP A 115 5.64 6.03 -3.00
CA ASP A 115 6.79 6.18 -3.91
C ASP A 115 7.23 4.81 -4.48
N ALA A 116 7.31 3.79 -3.62
CA ALA A 116 7.66 2.44 -4.07
C ALA A 116 6.61 1.88 -5.03
N ALA A 117 5.32 2.11 -4.78
CA ALA A 117 4.24 1.70 -5.68
C ALA A 117 4.36 2.39 -7.04
N PHE A 118 4.53 3.71 -7.06
CA PHE A 118 4.75 4.49 -8.28
C PHE A 118 5.93 3.95 -9.10
N ARG A 119 7.05 3.65 -8.44
CA ARG A 119 8.24 3.11 -9.11
C ARG A 119 7.99 1.72 -9.70
N ARG A 120 7.27 0.85 -9.00
CA ARG A 120 6.91 -0.48 -9.52
C ARG A 120 6.02 -0.39 -10.75
N ASP A 121 4.98 0.44 -10.68
CA ASP A 121 4.03 0.61 -11.77
C ASP A 121 4.70 1.22 -13.00
N THR A 122 5.54 2.24 -12.82
CA THR A 122 6.34 2.82 -13.90
C THR A 122 7.28 1.80 -14.54
N PHE A 123 7.97 1.00 -13.72
CA PHE A 123 8.85 -0.05 -14.21
C PHE A 123 8.08 -1.09 -15.04
N GLN A 124 6.91 -1.50 -14.57
CA GLN A 124 6.07 -2.46 -15.28
C GLN A 124 5.59 -1.90 -16.64
N GLN A 125 5.15 -0.67 -16.67
CA GLN A 125 4.71 0.00 -17.90
C GLN A 125 5.85 0.16 -18.92
N LEU A 126 7.05 0.50 -18.44
CA LEU A 126 8.24 0.57 -19.30
C LEU A 126 8.60 -0.80 -19.90
N ARG A 127 8.48 -1.88 -19.12
CA ARG A 127 8.68 -3.25 -19.62
C ARG A 127 7.67 -3.62 -20.69
N GLU A 128 6.42 -3.26 -20.52
CA GLU A 128 5.37 -3.49 -21.51
C GLU A 128 5.67 -2.75 -22.82
N CYS A 129 6.10 -1.48 -22.74
CA CYS A 129 6.54 -0.74 -23.91
C CYS A 129 7.75 -1.39 -24.61
N GLN A 130 8.72 -1.86 -23.82
CA GLN A 130 9.89 -2.57 -24.36
C GLN A 130 9.49 -3.82 -25.13
N GLN A 131 8.54 -4.61 -24.60
CA GLN A 131 8.04 -5.80 -25.29
C GLN A 131 7.26 -5.45 -26.55
N LEU A 132 6.47 -4.38 -26.54
CA LEU A 132 5.76 -3.89 -27.74
C LEU A 132 6.72 -3.50 -28.86
N CYS A 133 7.87 -2.91 -28.55
CA CYS A 133 8.91 -2.57 -29.54
C CYS A 133 9.43 -3.81 -30.30
N LEU A 134 9.33 -5.00 -29.70
CA LEU A 134 9.75 -6.25 -30.33
C LEU A 134 8.64 -6.93 -31.16
N GLN A 135 7.36 -6.57 -30.96
CA GLN A 135 6.21 -7.33 -31.44
C GLN A 135 5.28 -6.55 -32.36
N LYS A 136 5.30 -5.21 -32.34
CA LYS A 136 4.27 -4.36 -32.97
C LYS A 136 4.84 -3.40 -34.00
N SER A 137 3.96 -2.86 -34.86
CA SER A 137 4.30 -1.77 -35.76
C SER A 137 4.57 -0.46 -34.98
N SER A 138 5.31 0.46 -35.62
CA SER A 138 5.68 1.75 -35.02
C SER A 138 4.48 2.59 -34.58
N ASP A 139 3.35 2.55 -35.29
CA ASP A 139 2.16 3.32 -34.96
C ASP A 139 1.56 2.88 -33.60
N ASN A 140 1.51 1.58 -33.36
CA ASN A 140 1.03 1.04 -32.10
C ASN A 140 1.97 1.36 -30.93
N ILE A 141 3.27 1.43 -31.19
CA ILE A 141 4.30 1.79 -30.19
C ILE A 141 4.16 3.26 -29.82
N GLU A 142 4.00 4.14 -30.80
CA GLU A 142 3.82 5.58 -30.57
C GLU A 142 2.62 5.85 -29.67
N GLN A 143 1.46 5.30 -29.98
CA GLN A 143 0.25 5.45 -29.18
C GLN A 143 0.47 4.95 -27.74
N ARG A 144 1.14 3.81 -27.57
CA ARG A 144 1.40 3.25 -26.25
C ARG A 144 2.36 4.12 -25.43
N ILE A 145 3.35 4.73 -26.08
CA ILE A 145 4.28 5.67 -25.42
C ILE A 145 3.55 6.91 -24.94
N TYR A 146 2.67 7.50 -25.75
CA TYR A 146 1.87 8.65 -25.32
C TYR A 146 0.98 8.31 -24.14
N GLN A 147 0.30 7.17 -24.16
CA GLN A 147 -0.51 6.72 -23.04
C GLN A 147 0.34 6.49 -21.78
N LEU A 148 1.51 5.87 -21.90
CA LEU A 148 2.43 5.68 -20.79
C LEU A 148 2.85 7.02 -20.16
N LEU A 149 3.17 8.02 -20.96
CA LEU A 149 3.55 9.33 -20.45
C LEU A 149 2.41 9.98 -19.67
N ASP A 150 1.19 9.90 -20.18
CA ASP A 150 0.01 10.42 -19.48
C ASP A 150 -0.22 9.70 -18.15
N ASP A 151 -0.15 8.38 -18.13
CA ASP A 151 -0.35 7.56 -16.92
C ASP A 151 0.72 7.86 -15.87
N VAL A 152 1.99 7.93 -16.27
CA VAL A 152 3.12 8.26 -15.37
C VAL A 152 2.98 9.66 -14.79
N MET A 153 2.56 10.64 -15.60
CA MET A 153 2.37 12.02 -15.13
C MET A 153 1.22 12.12 -14.14
N MET A 154 0.14 11.39 -14.35
CA MET A 154 -0.99 11.35 -13.43
C MET A 154 -0.59 10.72 -12.08
N GLU A 155 0.09 9.58 -12.11
CA GLU A 155 0.57 8.89 -10.90
C GLU A 155 1.60 9.74 -10.14
N PHE A 156 2.51 10.40 -10.85
CA PHE A 156 3.48 11.29 -10.25
C PHE A 156 2.81 12.48 -9.54
N SER A 157 1.81 13.08 -10.13
CA SER A 157 1.05 14.18 -9.53
C SER A 157 0.33 13.72 -8.26
N ALA A 158 -0.32 12.56 -8.29
CA ALA A 158 -0.99 11.98 -7.14
C ALA A 158 -0.01 11.66 -6.00
N ALA A 159 1.15 11.05 -6.31
CA ALA A 159 2.13 10.64 -5.31
C ALA A 159 2.83 11.83 -4.61
N ASN A 160 2.86 13.01 -5.25
CA ASN A 160 3.53 14.20 -4.73
C ASN A 160 2.59 15.34 -4.35
N ASP A 161 1.27 15.09 -4.31
CA ASP A 161 0.24 16.11 -4.04
C ASP A 161 0.38 17.36 -4.92
N VAL A 162 0.90 17.17 -6.14
CA VAL A 162 1.04 18.25 -7.14
C VAL A 162 -0.29 18.37 -7.89
N PRO A 163 -0.96 19.53 -7.88
CA PRO A 163 -2.18 19.69 -8.68
C PRO A 163 -1.89 19.47 -10.17
N PRO A 164 -2.83 18.84 -10.89
CA PRO A 164 -2.67 18.56 -12.31
C PRO A 164 -2.59 19.84 -13.17
#